data_ac7cf09885fe8bbb83c267b7eb507121
#
_entry.id   ac7cf09885fe8bbb83c267b7eb507121
#
_cell.length_a   1.000
_cell.length_b   1.000
_cell.length_c   1.000
_cell.angle_alpha   90.00
_cell.angle_beta   90.00
_cell.angle_gamma   90.00
#
_symmetry.space_group_name_H-M   'P 1'
#
loop_
_entity.id
_entity.type
_entity.pdbx_description
1 polymer ?
#
loop_
_entity_poly.entity_id
_entity_poly.type
_entity_poly.pdbx_seq_one_letter_code
_entity_poly.pdbx_strand_id
1 'polypeptide(L)'
;FDASSRPGENQYANNVIAVNITTGKILWATPLIETGTVLNVTIPDTHDWDTCWGTNLVTINSTNCSEKIVIGHNKRGDVMAMDSDTGKPIWWTNVAYLYRVDVPAMPNGSGPVWPSVSGGVMAYSAFDENNLYVAVSNQGANFFSRPGEGHVEPAFDSMTNGIGNGSIIALDLKTGKVRWEHKTEFPTWVSPLVTNGIIFSGTTTAVGNKETGVMYPFNDYGVPFETPLITSGILRAYDAETGKELWEFNVGAPIGIGGPSIGDGMLLVPTGNTGEVANPGGYIVAFGLPEK
;
A
#
# COMPACT_ATOMS: atom_id res chain seq x y z
N PHE A 1 8.57 -2.63 15.39
CA PHE A 1 7.46 -2.04 16.13
C PHE A 1 7.82 -1.42 17.46
N ASP A 2 8.71 -2.02 18.21
CA ASP A 2 9.07 -1.53 19.53
C ASP A 2 10.21 -0.52 19.46
N ALA A 3 9.86 0.78 19.49
CA ALA A 3 10.86 1.84 19.53
C ALA A 3 11.70 1.82 20.83
N SER A 4 11.25 1.14 21.89
CA SER A 4 12.01 1.00 23.14
C SER A 4 13.26 0.15 22.97
N SER A 5 13.27 -0.79 22.00
CA SER A 5 14.43 -1.59 21.64
C SER A 5 15.43 -0.87 20.76
N ARG A 6 15.11 0.34 20.28
CA ARG A 6 15.92 1.17 19.38
C ARG A 6 16.09 2.58 19.94
N PRO A 7 16.75 2.74 21.08
CA PRO A 7 16.93 4.06 21.68
C PRO A 7 17.80 4.96 20.79
N GLY A 8 17.41 6.23 20.64
CA GLY A 8 18.09 7.22 19.84
C GLY A 8 17.40 7.56 18.52
N GLU A 9 18.01 8.43 17.71
CA GLU A 9 17.51 8.77 16.38
C GLU A 9 17.67 7.58 15.45
N ASN A 10 16.56 7.08 14.92
CA ASN A 10 16.55 6.06 13.85
C ASN A 10 16.74 6.76 12.50
N GLN A 11 17.95 7.25 12.28
CA GLN A 11 18.30 8.21 11.22
C GLN A 11 17.86 7.82 9.81
N TYR A 12 17.61 6.55 9.53
CA TYR A 12 17.21 6.09 8.19
C TYR A 12 15.93 5.27 8.21
N ALA A 13 15.20 5.29 9.33
CA ALA A 13 13.89 4.67 9.37
C ALA A 13 12.89 5.50 8.56
N ASN A 14 12.04 4.84 7.78
CA ASN A 14 10.99 5.47 6.95
C ASN A 14 11.52 6.54 5.97
N ASN A 15 12.68 6.29 5.40
CA ASN A 15 13.32 7.19 4.44
C ASN A 15 13.39 6.56 3.05
N VAL A 16 13.39 7.42 2.04
CA VAL A 16 13.98 7.09 0.73
C VAL A 16 15.44 7.50 0.78
N ILE A 17 16.32 6.62 0.36
CA ILE A 17 17.77 6.80 0.44
C ILE A 17 18.37 6.62 -0.96
N ALA A 18 19.14 7.60 -1.41
CA ALA A 18 19.97 7.46 -2.60
C ALA A 18 21.39 7.04 -2.22
N VAL A 19 21.89 6.02 -2.87
CA VAL A 19 23.24 5.48 -2.64
C VAL A 19 24.03 5.51 -3.93
N ASN A 20 25.25 6.00 -3.86
CA ASN A 20 26.19 5.89 -4.96
C ASN A 20 26.63 4.43 -5.12
N ILE A 21 26.26 3.81 -6.24
CA ILE A 21 26.50 2.36 -6.46
C ILE A 21 27.98 1.98 -6.57
N THR A 22 28.85 2.92 -6.91
CA THR A 22 30.29 2.68 -7.03
C THR A 22 30.99 2.75 -5.68
N THR A 23 30.57 3.69 -4.83
CA THR A 23 31.28 3.99 -3.57
C THR A 23 30.55 3.48 -2.32
N GLY A 24 29.26 3.12 -2.45
CA GLY A 24 28.37 2.77 -1.33
C GLY A 24 28.00 3.95 -0.43
N LYS A 25 28.38 5.18 -0.79
CA LYS A 25 28.08 6.37 0.02
C LYS A 25 26.64 6.79 -0.16
N ILE A 26 25.97 7.15 0.94
CA ILE A 26 24.68 7.80 0.93
C ILE A 26 24.86 9.20 0.35
N LEU A 27 24.08 9.52 -0.69
CA LEU A 27 24.05 10.83 -1.33
C LEU A 27 23.05 11.73 -0.62
N TRP A 28 21.87 11.21 -0.33
CA TRP A 28 20.83 11.87 0.43
C TRP A 28 19.88 10.84 1.06
N ALA A 29 19.15 11.26 2.08
CA ALA A 29 18.09 10.47 2.71
C ALA A 29 16.93 11.42 3.06
N THR A 30 15.72 11.10 2.61
CA THR A 30 14.53 11.93 2.80
C THR A 30 13.44 11.12 3.50
N PRO A 31 12.96 11.57 4.66
CA PRO A 31 11.88 10.91 5.37
C PRO A 31 10.57 11.05 4.60
N LEU A 32 9.81 9.97 4.49
CA LEU A 32 8.48 9.92 3.85
C LEU A 32 7.34 10.23 4.82
N ILE A 33 7.61 10.90 5.91
CA ILE A 33 6.60 11.30 6.89
C ILE A 33 6.58 12.82 6.92
N GLU A 34 5.38 13.39 7.03
CA GLU A 34 5.20 14.84 7.14
C GLU A 34 6.12 15.43 8.21
N THR A 35 6.88 16.48 7.84
CA THR A 35 7.75 17.20 8.75
C THR A 35 6.90 17.86 9.85
N GLY A 36 6.98 17.35 11.03
CA GLY A 36 6.16 17.74 12.19
C GLY A 36 5.58 16.55 12.94
N THR A 37 5.32 15.46 12.27
CA THR A 37 5.14 14.16 12.90
C THR A 37 6.51 13.54 13.08
N VAL A 38 7.34 14.16 13.91
CA VAL A 38 8.62 13.58 14.26
C VAL A 38 8.30 12.25 14.89
N LEU A 39 8.81 11.18 14.28
CA LEU A 39 9.09 9.95 15.00
C LEU A 39 10.12 10.30 16.06
N ASN A 40 9.66 11.09 17.05
CA ASN A 40 10.47 11.37 18.21
C ASN A 40 10.57 10.05 18.95
N VAL A 41 11.75 9.49 19.00
CA VAL A 41 12.07 8.21 19.65
C VAL A 41 11.67 8.13 21.13
N THR A 42 11.17 9.18 21.72
CA THR A 42 10.53 9.19 23.04
C THR A 42 9.05 8.76 23.01
N ILE A 43 8.44 8.74 21.82
CA ILE A 43 7.10 8.20 21.63
C ILE A 43 7.28 6.93 20.77
N PRO A 44 6.96 5.74 21.28
CA PRO A 44 7.02 4.52 20.49
C PRO A 44 6.30 4.73 19.15
N ASP A 45 6.94 4.32 18.04
CA ASP A 45 6.25 4.23 16.75
C ASP A 45 5.23 3.09 16.84
N THR A 46 4.03 3.51 17.09
CA THR A 46 2.95 2.65 17.46
C THR A 46 2.02 2.37 16.29
N HIS A 47 2.28 3.01 15.13
CA HIS A 47 1.39 2.92 13.99
C HIS A 47 1.90 2.00 12.87
N ASP A 48 3.18 1.60 12.91
CA ASP A 48 3.79 0.75 11.88
C ASP A 48 3.59 1.31 10.44
N TRP A 49 3.80 2.60 10.28
CA TRP A 49 3.67 3.26 8.99
C TRP A 49 4.95 3.24 8.16
N ASP A 50 5.47 2.05 7.96
CA ASP A 50 6.72 1.84 7.25
C ASP A 50 6.67 2.32 5.80
N THR A 51 7.85 2.71 5.32
CA THR A 51 8.17 2.78 3.89
C THR A 51 8.59 1.39 3.44
N CYS A 52 7.69 0.61 2.86
CA CYS A 52 7.90 -0.82 2.70
C CYS A 52 8.02 -1.31 1.25
N TRP A 53 7.77 -0.47 0.26
CA TRP A 53 7.79 -0.88 -1.14
C TRP A 53 8.74 -0.02 -1.96
N GLY A 54 9.14 -0.54 -3.12
CA GLY A 54 10.13 0.11 -3.97
C GLY A 54 9.69 1.49 -4.46
N THR A 55 10.68 2.32 -4.72
CA THR A 55 10.49 3.66 -5.29
C THR A 55 10.48 3.63 -6.81
N ASN A 56 9.79 4.59 -7.42
CA ASN A 56 9.86 4.83 -8.87
C ASN A 56 10.84 5.96 -9.17
N LEU A 57 11.74 5.74 -10.13
CA LEU A 57 12.53 6.80 -10.75
C LEU A 57 11.86 7.18 -12.06
N VAL A 58 11.35 8.39 -12.15
CA VAL A 58 10.57 8.87 -13.29
C VAL A 58 11.28 10.05 -13.96
N THR A 59 11.29 10.05 -15.29
CA THR A 59 11.76 11.18 -16.07
C THR A 59 10.56 11.99 -16.55
N ILE A 60 10.46 13.23 -16.12
CA ILE A 60 9.43 14.16 -16.56
C ILE A 60 10.03 15.03 -17.68
N ASN A 61 9.52 14.85 -18.87
CA ASN A 61 9.92 15.64 -20.00
C ASN A 61 9.08 16.91 -20.11
N SER A 62 9.73 18.04 -20.27
CA SER A 62 9.11 19.29 -20.69
C SER A 62 9.77 19.80 -21.96
N THR A 63 9.20 20.83 -22.59
CA THR A 63 9.70 21.36 -23.87
C THR A 63 11.17 21.80 -23.84
N ASN A 64 11.71 22.11 -22.68
CA ASN A 64 13.06 22.69 -22.56
C ASN A 64 13.97 21.98 -21.54
N CYS A 65 13.44 21.05 -20.75
CA CYS A 65 14.24 20.31 -19.76
C CYS A 65 13.66 18.94 -19.48
N SER A 66 14.51 18.06 -19.00
CA SER A 66 14.14 16.74 -18.50
C SER A 66 14.52 16.71 -17.02
N GLU A 67 13.55 16.52 -16.16
CA GLU A 67 13.74 16.40 -14.73
C GLU A 67 13.54 14.95 -14.30
N LYS A 68 14.37 14.49 -13.38
CA LYS A 68 14.21 13.17 -12.79
C LYS A 68 13.69 13.31 -11.38
N ILE A 69 12.63 12.59 -11.08
CA ILE A 69 12.05 12.55 -9.74
C ILE A 69 12.07 11.13 -9.22
N VAL A 70 12.22 11.00 -7.92
CA VAL A 70 12.03 9.74 -7.18
C VAL A 70 10.71 9.83 -6.43
N ILE A 71 9.87 8.82 -6.56
CA ILE A 71 8.59 8.76 -5.87
C ILE A 71 8.62 7.62 -4.88
N GLY A 72 8.30 7.91 -3.63
CA GLY A 72 8.14 6.93 -2.56
C GLY A 72 6.78 7.05 -1.90
N HIS A 73 6.38 6.03 -1.15
CA HIS A 73 5.12 5.97 -0.42
C HIS A 73 5.23 5.08 0.82
N ASN A 74 4.26 5.19 1.72
CA ASN A 74 4.26 4.47 2.98
C ASN A 74 2.86 3.95 3.38
N LYS A 75 2.81 3.19 4.48
CA LYS A 75 1.59 2.63 5.05
C LYS A 75 0.62 3.68 5.63
N ARG A 76 1.08 4.92 5.87
CA ARG A 76 0.18 6.02 6.24
C ARG A 76 -0.60 6.55 5.04
N GLY A 77 -0.19 6.18 3.83
CA GLY A 77 -0.77 6.68 2.58
C GLY A 77 -0.11 7.97 2.09
N ASP A 78 1.06 8.31 2.59
CA ASP A 78 1.83 9.42 2.06
C ASP A 78 2.51 8.99 0.77
N VAL A 79 2.37 9.81 -0.25
CA VAL A 79 3.07 9.70 -1.53
C VAL A 79 3.85 10.98 -1.74
N MET A 80 5.15 10.86 -1.97
CA MET A 80 6.04 12.01 -2.09
C MET A 80 6.91 11.87 -3.33
N ALA A 81 6.99 12.93 -4.13
CA ALA A 81 8.01 13.07 -5.15
C ALA A 81 9.16 13.94 -4.66
N MET A 82 10.36 13.51 -4.98
CA MET A 82 11.62 14.14 -4.60
C MET A 82 12.47 14.35 -5.83
N ASP A 83 13.24 15.41 -5.84
CA ASP A 83 14.30 15.62 -6.82
C ASP A 83 15.34 14.49 -6.72
N SER A 84 15.67 13.85 -7.84
CA SER A 84 16.51 12.64 -7.83
C SER A 84 17.96 12.91 -7.41
N ASP A 85 18.45 14.13 -7.60
CA ASP A 85 19.85 14.47 -7.32
C ASP A 85 20.05 14.90 -5.88
N THR A 86 19.05 15.56 -5.30
CA THR A 86 19.16 16.21 -4.00
C THR A 86 18.29 15.59 -2.90
N GLY A 87 17.30 14.78 -3.27
CA GLY A 87 16.29 14.26 -2.34
C GLY A 87 15.29 15.30 -1.82
N LYS A 88 15.33 16.54 -2.33
CA LYS A 88 14.40 17.58 -1.87
C LYS A 88 12.97 17.25 -2.30
N PRO A 89 12.00 17.33 -1.36
CA PRO A 89 10.60 17.16 -1.71
C PRO A 89 10.15 18.19 -2.76
N ILE A 90 9.45 17.72 -3.79
CA ILE A 90 8.82 18.53 -4.84
C ILE A 90 7.34 18.69 -4.53
N TRP A 91 6.66 17.58 -4.25
CA TRP A 91 5.28 17.54 -3.78
C TRP A 91 5.06 16.36 -2.84
N TRP A 92 4.03 16.50 -2.03
CA TRP A 92 3.57 15.48 -1.09
C TRP A 92 2.04 15.44 -1.08
N THR A 93 1.48 14.24 -1.08
CA THR A 93 0.03 14.02 -1.07
C THR A 93 -0.28 12.81 -0.20
N ASN A 94 -1.21 12.95 0.74
CA ASN A 94 -1.76 11.81 1.43
C ASN A 94 -2.99 11.31 0.69
N VAL A 95 -3.05 10.00 0.42
CA VAL A 95 -4.09 9.35 -0.39
C VAL A 95 -4.98 8.40 0.41
N ALA A 96 -4.67 8.16 1.68
CA ALA A 96 -5.45 7.27 2.54
C ALA A 96 -6.45 8.02 3.40
N TYR A 97 -7.44 7.30 3.90
CA TYR A 97 -8.33 7.84 4.94
C TYR A 97 -7.60 7.91 6.27
N LEU A 98 -7.48 9.13 6.82
CA LEU A 98 -6.81 9.38 8.09
C LEU A 98 -7.83 9.57 9.22
N TYR A 99 -7.76 8.72 10.24
CA TYR A 99 -8.58 8.86 11.44
C TYR A 99 -7.77 8.51 12.68
N ARG A 100 -7.74 9.43 13.66
CA ARG A 100 -7.02 9.31 14.93
C ARG A 100 -5.52 9.03 14.77
N VAL A 101 -4.90 9.58 13.73
CA VAL A 101 -3.47 9.41 13.42
C VAL A 101 -2.55 10.16 14.41
N ASP A 102 -3.09 11.10 15.15
CA ASP A 102 -2.44 11.90 16.19
C ASP A 102 -2.49 11.27 17.57
N VAL A 103 -3.25 10.17 17.71
CA VAL A 103 -3.36 9.47 19.00
C VAL A 103 -2.15 8.54 19.11
N PRO A 104 -1.33 8.68 20.18
CA PRO A 104 -0.26 7.74 20.44
C PRO A 104 -0.84 6.34 20.49
N ALA A 105 -0.17 5.36 19.90
CA ALA A 105 -0.63 3.99 19.99
C ALA A 105 -0.71 3.61 21.45
N MET A 106 -1.72 3.03 21.73
CA MET A 106 -2.40 2.94 22.95
C MET A 106 -1.85 1.89 23.88
N PRO A 107 -1.39 2.25 25.05
CA PRO A 107 -1.68 1.41 26.17
C PRO A 107 -3.18 1.56 26.46
N ASN A 108 -3.96 0.49 26.36
CA ASN A 108 -5.36 0.41 26.76
C ASN A 108 -6.47 0.69 25.74
N GLY A 109 -6.24 0.35 24.45
CA GLY A 109 -7.32 0.13 23.49
C GLY A 109 -8.40 1.21 23.40
N SER A 110 -8.06 2.46 23.12
CA SER A 110 -9.05 3.53 23.04
C SER A 110 -9.69 3.68 21.66
N GLY A 111 -9.72 2.62 20.88
CA GLY A 111 -10.48 2.56 19.63
C GLY A 111 -9.65 2.54 18.36
N PRO A 112 -10.30 2.37 17.21
CA PRO A 112 -9.63 2.13 15.93
C PRO A 112 -8.89 3.34 15.40
N VAL A 113 -7.80 3.09 14.67
CA VAL A 113 -7.04 4.07 13.90
C VAL A 113 -7.07 3.70 12.42
N TRP A 114 -7.03 4.68 11.53
CA TRP A 114 -6.87 4.52 10.09
C TRP A 114 -5.75 5.40 9.58
N PRO A 115 -4.92 4.93 8.68
CA PRO A 115 -4.78 3.52 8.31
C PRO A 115 -4.15 2.70 9.42
N SER A 116 -4.41 1.39 9.39
CA SER A 116 -3.74 0.41 10.26
C SER A 116 -2.35 0.04 9.73
N VAL A 117 -1.72 -0.94 10.38
CA VAL A 117 -0.47 -1.57 9.92
C VAL A 117 -0.58 -2.17 8.51
N SER A 118 -1.80 -2.45 8.05
CA SER A 118 -2.11 -3.00 6.72
C SER A 118 -2.79 -1.99 5.82
N GLY A 119 -2.77 -0.73 6.20
CA GLY A 119 -3.37 0.36 5.44
C GLY A 119 -2.38 1.15 4.61
N GLY A 120 -2.89 2.20 3.99
CA GLY A 120 -2.13 3.11 3.14
C GLY A 120 -1.71 2.50 1.80
N VAL A 121 -0.53 2.84 1.33
CA VAL A 121 0.01 2.33 0.06
C VAL A 121 0.98 1.19 0.34
N MET A 122 0.49 -0.04 0.22
CA MET A 122 1.22 -1.27 0.51
C MET A 122 1.58 -2.08 -0.75
N ALA A 123 1.60 -1.45 -1.91
CA ALA A 123 1.90 -2.08 -3.18
C ALA A 123 2.84 -1.19 -4.00
N TYR A 124 3.52 -1.76 -4.97
CA TYR A 124 4.28 -0.94 -5.93
C TYR A 124 3.32 -0.03 -6.68
N SER A 125 3.76 1.17 -7.00
CA SER A 125 3.04 2.08 -7.88
C SER A 125 3.46 1.90 -9.33
N ALA A 126 2.56 2.22 -10.26
CA ALA A 126 2.84 2.29 -11.69
C ALA A 126 2.73 3.73 -12.18
N PHE A 127 3.31 4.04 -13.32
CA PHE A 127 3.22 5.36 -13.91
C PHE A 127 3.23 5.31 -15.43
N ASP A 128 2.63 6.32 -16.04
CA ASP A 128 2.74 6.63 -17.46
C ASP A 128 3.41 8.02 -17.65
N GLU A 129 3.23 8.65 -18.78
CA GLU A 129 3.84 9.96 -19.08
C GLU A 129 3.31 11.09 -18.19
N ASN A 130 2.10 10.98 -17.66
CA ASN A 130 1.39 12.06 -16.97
C ASN A 130 0.99 11.73 -15.53
N ASN A 131 0.78 10.46 -15.23
CA ASN A 131 0.16 10.03 -13.99
C ASN A 131 0.98 8.98 -13.25
N LEU A 132 0.88 9.03 -11.94
CA LEU A 132 1.23 7.95 -11.02
C LEU A 132 -0.05 7.26 -10.58
N TYR A 133 -0.05 5.93 -10.57
CA TYR A 133 -1.17 5.11 -10.13
C TYR A 133 -0.79 4.36 -8.86
N VAL A 134 -1.60 4.52 -7.82
CA VAL A 134 -1.39 3.87 -6.53
C VAL A 134 -2.63 3.09 -6.12
N ALA A 135 -2.39 1.94 -5.51
CA ALA A 135 -3.41 1.13 -4.85
C ALA A 135 -3.40 1.47 -3.36
N VAL A 136 -4.55 1.81 -2.82
CA VAL A 136 -4.69 2.28 -1.43
C VAL A 136 -5.58 1.32 -0.65
N SER A 137 -5.12 0.92 0.51
CA SER A 137 -5.89 0.15 1.47
C SER A 137 -6.36 1.07 2.61
N ASN A 138 -7.67 1.21 2.77
CA ASN A 138 -8.26 1.94 3.88
C ASN A 138 -8.73 0.96 4.95
N GLN A 139 -7.79 0.19 5.50
CA GLN A 139 -8.05 -0.68 6.64
C GLN A 139 -7.79 0.05 7.95
N GLY A 140 -8.72 -0.10 8.89
CA GLY A 140 -8.53 0.30 10.27
C GLY A 140 -8.15 -0.87 11.16
N ALA A 141 -7.55 -0.58 12.31
CA ALA A 141 -7.30 -1.57 13.36
C ALA A 141 -7.37 -0.95 14.74
N ASN A 142 -7.69 -1.78 15.72
CA ASN A 142 -7.49 -1.47 17.13
C ASN A 142 -6.10 -1.95 17.54
N PHE A 143 -5.38 -1.10 18.27
CA PHE A 143 -4.09 -1.46 18.84
C PHE A 143 -4.26 -1.71 20.35
N PHE A 144 -3.70 -2.81 20.83
CA PHE A 144 -3.67 -3.15 22.25
C PHE A 144 -2.24 -3.38 22.70
N SER A 145 -1.90 -2.91 23.90
CA SER A 145 -0.69 -3.35 24.57
C SER A 145 -1.06 -4.51 25.51
N ARG A 146 -0.27 -5.58 25.49
CA ARG A 146 -0.39 -6.63 26.50
C ARG A 146 0.34 -6.21 27.76
N PRO A 147 -0.34 -6.20 28.93
CA PRO A 147 0.33 -5.87 30.19
C PRO A 147 1.46 -6.85 30.48
N GLY A 148 2.65 -6.35 30.76
CA GLY A 148 3.80 -7.13 31.21
C GLY A 148 4.80 -7.58 30.14
N GLU A 149 4.56 -7.33 28.85
CA GLU A 149 5.46 -7.75 27.77
C GLU A 149 6.37 -6.65 27.25
N GLY A 150 6.28 -5.44 27.74
CA GLY A 150 7.23 -4.35 27.43
C GLY A 150 7.25 -3.85 25.98
N HIS A 151 6.42 -4.42 25.11
CA HIS A 151 6.24 -4.01 23.72
C HIS A 151 4.77 -3.93 23.35
N VAL A 152 4.49 -3.04 22.42
CA VAL A 152 3.16 -2.88 21.84
C VAL A 152 3.06 -3.88 20.70
N GLU A 153 2.33 -4.97 20.90
CA GLU A 153 1.91 -5.80 19.79
C GLU A 153 0.60 -5.24 19.23
N PRO A 154 0.52 -5.01 17.92
CA PRO A 154 -0.76 -4.78 17.30
C PRO A 154 -1.60 -6.05 17.47
N ALA A 155 -2.48 -6.06 18.47
CA ALA A 155 -3.47 -7.12 18.60
C ALA A 155 -4.68 -6.71 17.78
N PHE A 156 -4.94 -7.46 16.73
CA PHE A 156 -6.14 -7.29 15.92
C PHE A 156 -7.35 -7.89 16.66
N ASP A 157 -7.81 -7.18 17.67
CA ASP A 157 -9.05 -7.56 18.33
C ASP A 157 -10.21 -6.85 17.62
N SER A 158 -10.86 -7.58 16.76
CA SER A 158 -11.99 -7.18 15.93
C SER A 158 -11.77 -5.92 15.11
N MET A 159 -11.70 -6.09 13.83
CA MET A 159 -11.89 -4.98 12.88
C MET A 159 -13.30 -4.43 13.09
N THR A 160 -13.38 -3.36 13.84
CA THR A 160 -14.64 -2.69 14.12
C THR A 160 -15.24 -2.19 12.80
N ASN A 161 -16.38 -2.77 12.47
CA ASN A 161 -17.06 -2.67 11.19
C ASN A 161 -16.34 -3.33 10.00
N GLY A 162 -15.45 -4.22 10.27
CA GLY A 162 -15.03 -5.40 9.54
C GLY A 162 -14.49 -5.27 8.15
N ILE A 163 -14.82 -4.28 7.40
CA ILE A 163 -14.49 -4.21 5.99
C ILE A 163 -13.83 -2.87 5.70
N GLY A 164 -12.50 -2.89 5.68
CA GLY A 164 -11.79 -1.83 5.01
C GLY A 164 -12.21 -1.80 3.54
N ASN A 165 -12.20 -0.63 2.95
CA ASN A 165 -12.29 -0.46 1.51
C ASN A 165 -10.91 -0.11 0.95
N GLY A 166 -10.84 0.09 -0.36
CA GLY A 166 -9.63 0.55 -1.02
C GLY A 166 -9.96 1.57 -2.09
N SER A 167 -8.91 2.01 -2.74
CA SER A 167 -9.02 2.87 -3.91
C SER A 167 -7.88 2.60 -4.88
N ILE A 168 -8.14 2.79 -6.17
CA ILE A 168 -7.11 3.03 -7.18
C ILE A 168 -7.14 4.53 -7.47
N ILE A 169 -6.01 5.18 -7.34
CA ILE A 169 -5.90 6.65 -7.43
C ILE A 169 -4.86 7.01 -8.48
N ALA A 170 -5.20 7.94 -9.36
CA ALA A 170 -4.25 8.60 -10.24
C ALA A 170 -3.84 9.95 -9.67
N LEU A 171 -2.54 10.16 -9.57
CA LEU A 171 -1.93 11.43 -9.20
C LEU A 171 -1.22 12.03 -10.41
N ASP A 172 -1.35 13.32 -10.61
CA ASP A 172 -0.54 14.05 -11.58
C ASP A 172 0.94 13.99 -11.20
N LEU A 173 1.78 13.49 -12.08
CA LEU A 173 3.22 13.29 -11.81
C LEU A 173 3.96 14.58 -11.44
N LYS A 174 3.55 15.72 -11.98
CA LYS A 174 4.24 17.00 -11.76
C LYS A 174 3.83 17.69 -10.48
N THR A 175 2.59 17.50 -10.06
CA THR A 175 1.99 18.29 -8.98
C THR A 175 1.52 17.47 -7.79
N GLY A 176 1.44 16.15 -7.91
CA GLY A 176 0.89 15.26 -6.90
C GLY A 176 -0.63 15.40 -6.69
N LYS A 177 -1.31 16.20 -7.51
CA LYS A 177 -2.77 16.37 -7.36
C LYS A 177 -3.51 15.12 -7.81
N VAL A 178 -4.51 14.73 -7.02
CA VAL A 178 -5.44 13.65 -7.41
C VAL A 178 -6.18 14.08 -8.68
N ARG A 179 -6.05 13.26 -9.72
CA ARG A 179 -6.80 13.42 -10.97
C ARG A 179 -8.13 12.70 -10.93
N TRP A 180 -8.10 11.47 -10.43
CA TRP A 180 -9.29 10.68 -10.17
C TRP A 180 -9.02 9.64 -9.08
N GLU A 181 -10.10 9.17 -8.47
CA GLU A 181 -10.13 8.08 -7.52
C GLU A 181 -11.26 7.14 -7.88
N HIS A 182 -10.96 5.86 -8.00
CA HIS A 182 -11.94 4.78 -8.10
C HIS A 182 -11.93 3.99 -6.80
N LYS A 183 -13.04 4.03 -6.06
CA LYS A 183 -13.19 3.30 -4.79
C LYS A 183 -13.50 1.84 -5.04
N THR A 184 -12.84 0.96 -4.28
CA THR A 184 -13.10 -0.48 -4.32
C THR A 184 -13.81 -0.90 -3.03
N GLU A 185 -14.65 -1.92 -3.12
CA GLU A 185 -15.42 -2.46 -1.99
C GLU A 185 -14.55 -3.15 -0.94
N PHE A 186 -13.35 -3.59 -1.33
CA PHE A 186 -12.37 -4.25 -0.47
C PHE A 186 -11.03 -3.52 -0.51
N PRO A 187 -10.19 -3.71 0.52
CA PRO A 187 -8.81 -3.23 0.49
C PRO A 187 -8.05 -3.71 -0.74
N THR A 188 -7.17 -2.90 -1.26
CA THR A 188 -6.32 -3.29 -2.37
C THR A 188 -4.84 -3.12 -2.05
N TRP A 189 -4.10 -4.24 -2.12
CA TRP A 189 -2.64 -4.31 -2.06
C TRP A 189 -2.06 -4.76 -3.40
N VAL A 190 -2.89 -4.77 -4.44
CA VAL A 190 -2.49 -5.24 -5.76
C VAL A 190 -1.78 -4.14 -6.49
N SER A 191 -0.50 -4.33 -6.77
CA SER A 191 0.30 -3.38 -7.54
C SER A 191 -0.37 -3.10 -8.88
N PRO A 192 -0.66 -1.82 -9.21
CA PRO A 192 -1.21 -1.49 -10.52
C PRO A 192 -0.19 -1.80 -11.63
N LEU A 193 -0.71 -2.15 -12.80
CA LEU A 193 0.02 -2.26 -14.04
C LEU A 193 -0.62 -1.34 -15.07
N VAL A 194 0.14 -0.45 -15.67
CA VAL A 194 -0.36 0.43 -16.73
C VAL A 194 0.22 0.05 -18.09
N THR A 195 -0.64 -0.04 -19.09
CA THR A 195 -0.23 -0.31 -20.47
C THR A 195 -1.29 0.20 -21.44
N ASN A 196 -0.88 0.86 -22.51
CA ASN A 196 -1.76 1.33 -23.59
C ASN A 196 -3.02 2.07 -23.11
N GLY A 197 -2.90 2.92 -22.08
CA GLY A 197 -4.02 3.67 -21.54
C GLY A 197 -4.99 2.86 -20.66
N ILE A 198 -4.60 1.64 -20.29
CA ILE A 198 -5.39 0.77 -19.40
C ILE A 198 -4.57 0.46 -18.14
N ILE A 199 -5.23 0.52 -17.00
CA ILE A 199 -4.66 0.10 -15.72
C ILE A 199 -5.29 -1.22 -15.33
N PHE A 200 -4.46 -2.20 -15.00
CA PHE A 200 -4.88 -3.44 -14.35
C PHE A 200 -4.50 -3.38 -12.87
N SER A 201 -5.46 -3.60 -12.02
CA SER A 201 -5.28 -3.76 -10.57
C SER A 201 -6.44 -4.60 -10.04
N GLY A 202 -6.57 -4.72 -8.75
CA GLY A 202 -7.66 -5.50 -8.19
C GLY A 202 -7.76 -5.39 -6.69
N THR A 203 -8.61 -6.22 -6.11
CA THR A 203 -8.78 -6.29 -4.68
C THR A 203 -8.03 -7.49 -4.12
N THR A 204 -7.33 -7.26 -3.03
CA THR A 204 -6.88 -8.33 -2.16
C THR A 204 -8.07 -8.70 -1.30
N THR A 205 -8.56 -9.92 -1.42
CA THR A 205 -9.70 -10.32 -0.62
C THR A 205 -9.28 -10.49 0.82
N ALA A 206 -10.00 -9.86 1.71
CA ALA A 206 -9.97 -10.23 3.10
C ALA A 206 -10.61 -11.62 3.28
N VAL A 207 -10.05 -12.45 4.13
CA VAL A 207 -10.68 -13.68 4.59
C VAL A 207 -11.75 -13.32 5.59
N GLY A 208 -12.96 -13.83 5.45
CA GLY A 208 -14.05 -13.47 6.34
C GLY A 208 -14.98 -14.61 6.67
N ASN A 209 -15.72 -14.43 7.74
CA ASN A 209 -16.84 -15.28 8.08
C ASN A 209 -18.09 -14.74 7.39
N LYS A 210 -18.66 -15.51 6.48
CA LYS A 210 -19.82 -15.12 5.68
C LYS A 210 -21.09 -14.92 6.52
N GLU A 211 -21.22 -15.63 7.64
CA GLU A 211 -22.42 -15.57 8.50
C GLU A 211 -22.39 -14.34 9.40
N THR A 212 -21.24 -13.99 9.91
CA THR A 212 -21.07 -12.83 10.81
C THR A 212 -20.74 -11.54 10.08
N GLY A 213 -20.35 -11.61 8.79
CA GLY A 213 -19.88 -10.47 8.01
C GLY A 213 -18.52 -9.94 8.48
N VAL A 214 -17.86 -10.63 9.40
CA VAL A 214 -16.55 -10.23 9.91
C VAL A 214 -15.47 -10.67 8.93
N MET A 215 -14.64 -9.73 8.49
CA MET A 215 -13.53 -9.95 7.59
C MET A 215 -12.22 -9.94 8.38
N TYR A 216 -11.37 -10.93 8.16
CA TYR A 216 -10.07 -11.05 8.82
C TYR A 216 -8.99 -10.82 7.77
N PRO A 217 -8.16 -9.77 7.85
CA PRO A 217 -7.07 -9.57 6.90
C PRO A 217 -5.95 -10.59 7.09
N PHE A 218 -5.82 -11.19 8.29
CA PHE A 218 -4.69 -12.03 8.65
C PHE A 218 -5.10 -13.24 9.48
N ASN A 219 -4.45 -14.38 9.23
CA ASN A 219 -4.61 -15.58 10.04
C ASN A 219 -3.38 -15.91 10.93
N ASP A 220 -2.39 -15.06 10.99
CA ASP A 220 -1.15 -15.37 11.74
C ASP A 220 -1.32 -15.45 13.27
N TYR A 221 -2.51 -15.11 13.78
CA TYR A 221 -2.77 -15.07 15.22
C TYR A 221 -3.60 -16.23 15.77
N GLY A 222 -3.68 -17.34 15.01
CA GLY A 222 -4.34 -18.55 15.52
C GLY A 222 -5.86 -18.41 15.71
N VAL A 223 -6.49 -17.46 15.04
CA VAL A 223 -7.95 -17.40 14.97
C VAL A 223 -8.42 -18.56 14.10
N PRO A 224 -9.27 -19.47 14.59
CA PRO A 224 -9.79 -20.54 13.77
C PRO A 224 -10.51 -19.97 12.56
N PHE A 225 -10.19 -20.45 11.37
CA PHE A 225 -11.01 -20.15 10.21
C PHE A 225 -12.37 -20.79 10.43
N GLU A 226 -13.36 -19.98 10.69
CA GLU A 226 -14.75 -20.44 10.63
C GLU A 226 -15.18 -20.53 9.18
N THR A 227 -15.58 -21.69 8.74
CA THR A 227 -16.15 -21.92 7.41
C THR A 227 -17.61 -21.45 7.36
N PRO A 228 -18.08 -20.90 6.21
CA PRO A 228 -17.40 -20.79 4.93
C PRO A 228 -16.57 -19.52 4.79
N LEU A 229 -15.35 -19.68 4.29
CA LEU A 229 -14.47 -18.57 3.97
C LEU A 229 -14.93 -17.89 2.67
N ILE A 230 -14.87 -16.56 2.65
CA ILE A 230 -14.94 -15.80 1.40
C ILE A 230 -13.51 -15.60 0.91
N THR A 231 -13.14 -16.29 -0.15
CA THR A 231 -11.85 -16.11 -0.81
C THR A 231 -12.10 -15.80 -2.27
N SER A 232 -11.95 -14.56 -2.66
CA SER A 232 -12.01 -14.14 -4.06
C SER A 232 -11.13 -12.94 -4.28
N GLY A 233 -10.37 -12.93 -5.36
CA GLY A 233 -9.69 -11.76 -5.86
C GLY A 233 -10.43 -11.25 -7.08
N ILE A 234 -10.70 -9.98 -7.16
CA ILE A 234 -11.32 -9.37 -8.34
C ILE A 234 -10.26 -8.55 -9.06
N LEU A 235 -9.89 -9.03 -10.24
CA LEU A 235 -9.06 -8.27 -11.17
C LEU A 235 -9.94 -7.28 -11.92
N ARG A 236 -9.46 -6.04 -12.07
CA ARG A 236 -10.18 -5.01 -12.81
C ARG A 236 -9.26 -4.32 -13.81
N ALA A 237 -9.88 -3.85 -14.90
CA ALA A 237 -9.28 -2.94 -15.85
C ALA A 237 -9.95 -1.59 -15.77
N TYR A 238 -9.15 -0.52 -15.73
CA TYR A 238 -9.64 0.86 -15.68
C TYR A 238 -9.05 1.65 -16.83
N ASP A 239 -9.82 2.60 -17.33
CA ASP A 239 -9.31 3.64 -18.22
C ASP A 239 -8.32 4.53 -17.47
N ALA A 240 -7.11 4.67 -17.97
CA ALA A 240 -6.03 5.37 -17.28
C ALA A 240 -6.26 6.89 -17.16
N GLU A 241 -7.00 7.48 -18.08
CA GLU A 241 -7.29 8.92 -18.07
C GLU A 241 -8.42 9.28 -17.10
N THR A 242 -9.46 8.43 -17.03
CA THR A 242 -10.70 8.75 -16.32
C THR A 242 -10.95 7.96 -15.06
N GLY A 243 -10.24 6.85 -14.84
CA GLY A 243 -10.48 5.91 -13.74
C GLY A 243 -11.76 5.10 -13.91
N LYS A 244 -12.43 5.19 -15.07
CA LYS A 244 -13.64 4.42 -15.34
C LYS A 244 -13.30 2.94 -15.41
N GLU A 245 -14.03 2.11 -14.67
CA GLU A 245 -13.94 0.67 -14.79
C GLU A 245 -14.41 0.21 -16.17
N LEU A 246 -13.58 -0.57 -16.83
CA LEU A 246 -13.83 -1.11 -18.17
C LEU A 246 -14.19 -2.58 -18.14
N TRP A 247 -13.67 -3.32 -17.18
CA TRP A 247 -13.83 -4.75 -17.10
C TRP A 247 -13.46 -5.27 -15.71
N GLU A 248 -14.11 -6.34 -15.28
CA GLU A 248 -13.75 -7.08 -14.07
C GLU A 248 -13.79 -8.60 -14.29
N PHE A 249 -13.01 -9.32 -13.52
CA PHE A 249 -12.98 -10.78 -13.52
C PHE A 249 -12.62 -11.31 -12.12
N ASN A 250 -13.44 -12.24 -11.63
CA ASN A 250 -13.13 -12.95 -10.39
C ASN A 250 -12.14 -14.07 -10.68
N VAL A 251 -10.90 -13.92 -10.19
CA VAL A 251 -9.85 -14.92 -10.39
C VAL A 251 -9.92 -16.08 -9.40
N GLY A 252 -10.89 -16.09 -8.48
CA GLY A 252 -11.17 -17.21 -7.59
C GLY A 252 -10.25 -17.36 -6.38
N ALA A 253 -9.21 -16.54 -6.28
CA ALA A 253 -8.29 -16.50 -5.14
C ALA A 253 -7.70 -15.09 -4.98
N PRO A 254 -7.22 -14.70 -3.78
CA PRO A 254 -6.59 -13.40 -3.55
C PRO A 254 -5.48 -13.10 -4.56
N ILE A 255 -5.46 -11.88 -5.08
CA ILE A 255 -4.37 -11.46 -5.98
C ILE A 255 -3.19 -11.03 -5.11
N GLY A 256 -2.00 -11.50 -5.44
CA GLY A 256 -0.78 -11.19 -4.71
C GLY A 256 -0.37 -9.71 -4.81
N ILE A 257 0.38 -9.25 -3.83
CA ILE A 257 0.89 -7.86 -3.74
C ILE A 257 1.70 -7.45 -4.99
N GLY A 258 2.42 -8.39 -5.60
CA GLY A 258 3.17 -8.15 -6.83
C GLY A 258 2.33 -7.67 -8.00
N GLY A 259 1.02 -7.96 -7.98
CA GLY A 259 0.10 -7.55 -9.02
C GLY A 259 0.27 -8.26 -10.36
N PRO A 260 -0.51 -7.85 -11.37
CA PRO A 260 -0.44 -8.41 -12.72
C PRO A 260 0.84 -8.00 -13.45
N SER A 261 1.22 -8.78 -14.45
CA SER A 261 2.31 -8.49 -15.39
C SER A 261 1.89 -8.80 -16.81
N ILE A 262 2.57 -8.21 -17.79
CA ILE A 262 2.32 -8.46 -19.22
C ILE A 262 3.57 -9.00 -19.90
N GLY A 263 3.40 -10.05 -20.69
CA GLY A 263 4.44 -10.63 -21.54
C GLY A 263 3.81 -11.43 -22.69
N ASP A 264 4.40 -11.37 -23.86
CA ASP A 264 4.00 -12.09 -25.07
C ASP A 264 2.50 -11.97 -25.41
N GLY A 265 1.92 -10.79 -25.25
CA GLY A 265 0.51 -10.54 -25.51
C GLY A 265 -0.45 -11.12 -24.49
N MET A 266 0.05 -11.60 -23.37
CA MET A 266 -0.74 -12.15 -22.26
C MET A 266 -0.67 -11.26 -21.03
N LEU A 267 -1.78 -11.16 -20.31
CA LEU A 267 -1.85 -10.62 -18.96
C LEU A 267 -1.75 -11.79 -17.97
N LEU A 268 -0.73 -11.77 -17.12
CA LEU A 268 -0.46 -12.80 -16.13
C LEU A 268 -0.80 -12.27 -14.74
N VAL A 269 -1.62 -12.98 -13.99
CA VAL A 269 -2.11 -12.56 -12.67
C VAL A 269 -1.75 -13.63 -11.63
N PRO A 270 -0.83 -13.35 -10.71
CA PRO A 270 -0.52 -14.26 -9.62
C PRO A 270 -1.63 -14.25 -8.57
N THR A 271 -2.03 -15.42 -8.12
CA THR A 271 -3.03 -15.60 -7.06
C THR A 271 -2.48 -16.47 -5.94
N GLY A 272 -3.14 -16.46 -4.80
CA GLY A 272 -2.81 -17.32 -3.66
C GLY A 272 -2.25 -16.54 -2.49
N ASN A 273 -1.08 -16.92 -2.00
CA ASN A 273 -0.49 -16.31 -0.82
C ASN A 273 -0.14 -14.83 -1.03
N THR A 274 -0.75 -13.95 -0.24
CA THR A 274 -0.42 -12.52 -0.20
C THR A 274 0.72 -12.20 0.78
N GLY A 275 1.39 -13.21 1.33
CA GLY A 275 2.40 -13.06 2.40
C GLY A 275 1.78 -13.07 3.80
N GLU A 276 0.53 -12.69 3.93
CA GLU A 276 -0.15 -12.50 5.21
C GLU A 276 -1.45 -13.30 5.33
N VAL A 277 -1.97 -13.81 4.21
CA VAL A 277 -3.14 -14.70 4.17
C VAL A 277 -2.71 -16.03 3.56
N ALA A 278 -2.55 -17.03 4.39
CA ALA A 278 -2.25 -18.39 3.97
C ALA A 278 -3.48 -18.97 3.25
N ASN A 279 -3.45 -18.97 1.92
CA ASN A 279 -4.40 -19.74 1.13
C ASN A 279 -3.65 -20.94 0.56
N PRO A 280 -4.09 -22.18 0.81
CA PRO A 280 -3.46 -23.36 0.26
C PRO A 280 -3.71 -23.42 -1.27
N GLY A 281 -2.74 -23.02 -2.04
CA GLY A 281 -2.76 -23.14 -3.48
C GLY A 281 -2.85 -21.82 -4.24
N GLY A 282 -1.69 -21.27 -4.59
CA GLY A 282 -1.58 -20.19 -5.58
C GLY A 282 -1.50 -20.77 -6.99
N TYR A 283 -1.99 -20.03 -7.95
CA TYR A 283 -1.85 -20.27 -9.38
C TYR A 283 -1.65 -18.97 -10.14
N ILE A 284 -1.26 -19.07 -11.39
CA ILE A 284 -1.17 -17.92 -12.28
C ILE A 284 -2.32 -18.02 -13.29
N VAL A 285 -3.16 -17.00 -13.34
CA VAL A 285 -4.17 -16.85 -14.38
C VAL A 285 -3.55 -16.11 -15.55
N ALA A 286 -3.67 -16.67 -16.75
CA ALA A 286 -3.22 -16.03 -17.97
C ALA A 286 -4.43 -15.65 -18.84
N PHE A 287 -4.50 -14.37 -19.22
CA PHE A 287 -5.49 -13.87 -20.16
C PHE A 287 -4.79 -13.57 -21.49
N GLY A 288 -5.19 -14.24 -22.54
CA GLY A 288 -4.73 -13.98 -23.91
C GLY A 288 -5.75 -13.16 -24.69
N LEU A 289 -5.29 -12.56 -25.77
CA LEU A 289 -6.20 -12.01 -26.76
C LEU A 289 -6.92 -13.18 -27.48
N PRO A 290 -8.20 -13.02 -27.86
CA PRO A 290 -8.89 -14.03 -28.65
C PRO A 290 -8.12 -14.27 -29.97
N GLU A 291 -8.04 -15.51 -30.39
CA GLU A 291 -7.53 -15.84 -31.71
C GLU A 291 -8.36 -15.11 -32.78
N LYS A 292 -7.69 -14.50 -33.75
CA LYS A 292 -8.33 -13.76 -34.83
C LYS A 292 -8.95 -14.70 -35.85
#